data_148367de0520d96e3178a4768f562005
#
_entry.id   148367de0520d96e3178a4768f562005
#
_cell.length_a   1.000
_cell.length_b   1.000
_cell.length_c   1.000
_cell.angle_alpha   90.00
_cell.angle_beta   90.00
_cell.angle_gamma   90.00
#
_symmetry.space_group_name_H-M   'P 1'
#
loop_
_entity.id
_entity.type
_entity.pdbx_description
1 polymer ?
#
loop_
_entity_poly.entity_id
_entity_poly.type
_entity_poly.pdbx_seq_one_letter_code
_entity_poly.pdbx_strand_id
1 'polypeptide(L)'
;MARWDEELRNAGFSGVDSVMMDDDAPHYICGHIISHALVPVIERHTVLFLYDNRKHEFACSLATEFEREGICVQWSRIGDHEEHAEGLDAISTIDLEGPYFDDISQEDFSTFMNYLSRLKGGLLWLTRSAQLGCKDPRYGIVTGLARTIRPEIGVDFWTAELDSLDSATTASVAAIYRKFHARPGLDAESKLDSEYAVKDGVVHIGRYHWSSTVKELQSQSSPDPKQLIIGRFGLIGSMHWVQHQPSDVGDDEVEIEVRCVGLNFKVRRCLSRCAVKPE
;
A
#
# COMPACT_ATOMS: atom_id res chain seq x y z
N MET A 1 -1.25 -8.32 31.94
CA MET A 1 -2.00 -7.17 31.42
C MET A 1 -1.11 -5.95 31.20
N ALA A 2 -0.37 -5.47 32.19
CA ALA A 2 0.46 -4.27 32.05
C ALA A 2 1.38 -4.25 30.81
N ARG A 3 2.02 -5.39 30.49
CA ARG A 3 2.86 -5.50 29.28
C ARG A 3 2.05 -5.36 27.98
N TRP A 4 0.84 -5.91 27.92
CA TRP A 4 -0.02 -5.74 26.75
C TRP A 4 -0.50 -4.29 26.58
N ASP A 5 -0.81 -3.61 27.71
CA ASP A 5 -1.18 -2.20 27.68
C ASP A 5 -0.05 -1.32 27.12
N GLU A 6 1.18 -1.58 27.56
CA GLU A 6 2.36 -0.89 27.09
C GLU A 6 2.63 -1.14 25.59
N GLU A 7 2.60 -2.41 25.16
CA GLU A 7 2.84 -2.78 23.76
C GLU A 7 1.75 -2.21 22.83
N LEU A 8 0.49 -2.22 23.25
CA LEU A 8 -0.59 -1.62 22.47
C LEU A 8 -0.42 -0.10 22.36
N ARG A 9 -0.05 0.60 23.44
CA ARG A 9 0.22 2.04 23.38
C ARG A 9 1.40 2.36 22.46
N ASN A 10 2.47 1.59 22.56
CA ASN A 10 3.64 1.74 21.67
C ASN A 10 3.30 1.47 20.19
N ALA A 11 2.29 0.62 19.94
CA ALA A 11 1.79 0.35 18.61
C ALA A 11 0.73 1.36 18.10
N GLY A 12 0.43 2.43 18.85
CA GLY A 12 -0.51 3.47 18.45
C GLY A 12 -1.98 3.17 18.81
N PHE A 13 -2.22 2.31 19.81
CA PHE A 13 -3.54 2.04 20.33
C PHE A 13 -3.77 2.71 21.68
N SER A 14 -5.03 2.73 22.14
CA SER A 14 -5.44 3.30 23.44
C SER A 14 -4.86 2.55 24.66
N GLY A 15 -4.30 1.38 24.45
CA GLY A 15 -3.91 0.43 25.48
C GLY A 15 -5.00 -0.64 25.66
N VAL A 16 -5.10 -1.20 26.85
CA VAL A 16 -6.14 -2.20 27.19
C VAL A 16 -7.40 -1.50 27.69
N ASP A 17 -8.37 -1.31 26.79
CA ASP A 17 -9.64 -0.66 27.14
C ASP A 17 -10.57 -1.60 27.90
N SER A 18 -10.60 -2.87 27.49
CA SER A 18 -11.41 -3.89 28.12
C SER A 18 -10.80 -5.27 27.93
N VAL A 19 -11.07 -6.17 28.88
CA VAL A 19 -10.67 -7.57 28.79
C VAL A 19 -11.87 -8.44 29.06
N MET A 20 -12.11 -9.41 28.18
CA MET A 20 -13.11 -10.46 28.38
C MET A 20 -12.40 -11.80 28.47
N MET A 21 -12.63 -12.53 29.53
CA MET A 21 -12.12 -13.89 29.70
C MET A 21 -13.20 -14.91 29.30
N ASP A 22 -12.74 -16.07 28.85
CA ASP A 22 -13.61 -17.19 28.43
C ASP A 22 -14.28 -17.94 29.59
N ASP A 23 -13.76 -17.79 30.84
CA ASP A 23 -14.31 -18.40 32.05
C ASP A 23 -13.92 -17.55 33.27
N ASP A 24 -14.40 -17.92 34.43
CA ASP A 24 -14.04 -17.33 35.72
C ASP A 24 -12.67 -17.80 36.22
N ALA A 25 -11.99 -16.97 36.98
CA ALA A 25 -10.71 -17.32 37.59
C ALA A 25 -10.89 -18.50 38.57
N PRO A 26 -9.99 -19.48 38.56
CA PRO A 26 -8.71 -19.58 37.83
C PRO A 26 -8.79 -20.35 36.47
N HIS A 27 -9.97 -20.62 35.96
CA HIS A 27 -10.20 -21.60 34.87
C HIS A 27 -10.10 -21.01 33.46
N TYR A 28 -9.80 -19.73 33.32
CA TYR A 28 -9.65 -19.11 31.97
C TYR A 28 -8.43 -19.62 31.22
N ILE A 29 -8.62 -19.92 29.96
CA ILE A 29 -7.60 -20.37 29.02
C ILE A 29 -7.29 -19.27 27.99
N CYS A 30 -8.31 -18.48 27.63
CA CYS A 30 -8.21 -17.42 26.63
C CYS A 30 -8.78 -16.11 27.19
N GLY A 31 -8.27 -15.00 26.67
CA GLY A 31 -8.80 -13.67 26.93
C GLY A 31 -8.82 -12.83 25.66
N HIS A 32 -9.86 -12.03 25.52
CA HIS A 32 -9.97 -11.04 24.45
C HIS A 32 -9.63 -9.68 25.01
N ILE A 33 -8.69 -8.99 24.36
CA ILE A 33 -8.33 -7.61 24.67
C ILE A 33 -9.02 -6.73 23.63
N ILE A 34 -9.75 -5.73 24.09
CA ILE A 34 -10.34 -4.70 23.25
C ILE A 34 -9.47 -3.45 23.38
N SER A 35 -9.10 -2.91 22.25
CA SER A 35 -8.32 -1.68 22.12
C SER A 35 -8.74 -0.97 20.84
N HIS A 36 -8.71 0.35 20.81
CA HIS A 36 -8.98 1.11 19.60
C HIS A 36 -7.73 1.85 19.13
N ALA A 37 -7.57 1.97 17.83
CA ALA A 37 -6.47 2.72 17.26
C ALA A 37 -6.60 4.21 17.60
N LEU A 38 -5.53 4.81 18.10
CA LEU A 38 -5.48 6.25 18.26
C LEU A 38 -5.22 6.86 16.88
N VAL A 39 -6.14 7.69 16.41
CA VAL A 39 -5.88 8.52 15.23
C VAL A 39 -4.84 9.55 15.67
N PRO A 40 -3.66 9.61 15.03
CA PRO A 40 -2.68 10.65 15.35
C PRO A 40 -3.35 12.02 15.24
N VAL A 41 -3.25 12.83 16.28
CA VAL A 41 -3.61 14.25 16.17
C VAL A 41 -2.64 14.85 15.19
N ILE A 42 -3.13 15.22 14.01
CA ILE A 42 -2.31 15.87 13.00
C ILE A 42 -1.96 17.24 13.57
N GLU A 43 -0.70 17.44 13.95
CA GLU A 43 -0.21 18.78 14.28
C GLU A 43 -0.47 19.69 13.08
N ARG A 44 -0.90 20.92 13.36
CA ARG A 44 -1.10 21.93 12.29
C ARG A 44 0.23 22.10 11.57
N HIS A 45 0.30 21.65 10.34
CA HIS A 45 1.46 21.79 9.49
C HIS A 45 1.03 22.29 8.11
N THR A 46 1.98 22.69 7.31
CA THR A 46 1.76 23.20 5.96
C THR A 46 2.25 22.18 4.95
N VAL A 47 1.49 21.97 3.90
CA VAL A 47 1.86 21.15 2.73
C VAL A 47 1.85 22.01 1.47
N LEU A 48 2.79 21.75 0.59
CA LEU A 48 2.91 22.46 -0.69
C LEU A 48 2.24 21.67 -1.80
N PHE A 49 1.26 22.24 -2.47
CA PHE A 49 0.65 21.65 -3.66
C PHE A 49 1.30 22.21 -4.91
N LEU A 50 1.94 21.31 -5.68
CA LEU A 50 2.60 21.69 -6.93
C LEU A 50 1.67 21.49 -8.11
N TYR A 51 1.62 22.51 -8.96
CA TYR A 51 0.93 22.47 -10.26
C TYR A 51 1.84 23.03 -11.36
N ASP A 52 1.51 22.75 -12.61
CA ASP A 52 2.24 23.32 -13.76
C ASP A 52 1.46 24.52 -14.33
N ASN A 53 0.42 24.28 -15.10
CA ASN A 53 -0.29 25.34 -15.81
C ASN A 53 -1.48 25.89 -15.03
N ARG A 54 -2.23 25.01 -14.36
CA ARG A 54 -3.41 25.37 -13.56
C ARG A 54 -3.61 24.42 -12.37
N LYS A 55 -4.39 24.85 -11.42
CA LYS A 55 -4.82 24.03 -10.29
C LYS A 55 -5.96 23.12 -10.77
N HIS A 56 -5.70 21.81 -10.77
CA HIS A 56 -6.70 20.82 -11.15
C HIS A 56 -7.87 20.78 -10.14
N GLU A 57 -9.11 20.57 -10.61
CA GLU A 57 -10.32 20.55 -9.77
C GLU A 57 -10.23 19.54 -8.62
N PHE A 58 -9.76 18.33 -8.92
CA PHE A 58 -9.52 17.30 -7.89
C PHE A 58 -8.51 17.77 -6.84
N ALA A 59 -7.44 18.46 -7.25
CA ALA A 59 -6.44 18.99 -6.32
C ALA A 59 -7.04 20.09 -5.42
N CYS A 60 -7.96 20.91 -5.93
CA CYS A 60 -8.70 21.88 -5.11
C CYS A 60 -9.61 21.18 -4.09
N SER A 61 -10.28 20.10 -4.49
CA SER A 61 -11.10 19.29 -3.58
C SER A 61 -10.27 18.62 -2.48
N LEU A 62 -9.10 18.09 -2.84
CA LEU A 62 -8.14 17.52 -1.91
C LEU A 62 -7.61 18.58 -0.93
N ALA A 63 -7.28 19.77 -1.41
CA ALA A 63 -6.85 20.89 -0.56
C ALA A 63 -7.93 21.27 0.46
N THR A 64 -9.19 21.32 0.04
CA THR A 64 -10.32 21.60 0.94
C THR A 64 -10.45 20.53 2.03
N GLU A 65 -10.23 19.26 1.69
CA GLU A 65 -10.25 18.16 2.68
C GLU A 65 -9.10 18.29 3.68
N PHE A 66 -7.91 18.64 3.21
CA PHE A 66 -6.75 18.88 4.08
C PHE A 66 -6.97 20.05 5.03
N GLU A 67 -7.56 21.14 4.54
CA GLU A 67 -7.91 22.31 5.37
C GLU A 67 -8.95 21.96 6.45
N ARG A 68 -9.90 21.06 6.15
CA ARG A 68 -10.85 20.54 7.15
C ARG A 68 -10.14 19.71 8.25
N GLU A 69 -9.08 19.01 7.90
CA GLU A 69 -8.24 18.29 8.84
C GLU A 69 -7.24 19.19 9.59
N GLY A 70 -7.21 20.49 9.31
CA GLY A 70 -6.34 21.47 9.95
C GLY A 70 -4.94 21.58 9.34
N ILE A 71 -4.72 21.00 8.14
CA ILE A 71 -3.51 21.13 7.37
C ILE A 71 -3.59 22.38 6.50
N CYS A 72 -2.61 23.28 6.59
CA CYS A 72 -2.51 24.44 5.72
C CYS A 72 -2.02 24.02 4.34
N VAL A 73 -2.73 24.44 3.27
CA VAL A 73 -2.30 24.17 1.90
C VAL A 73 -1.73 25.43 1.27
N GLN A 74 -0.47 25.36 0.84
CA GLN A 74 0.17 26.38 0.00
C GLN A 74 0.27 25.86 -1.43
N TRP A 75 0.12 26.76 -2.40
CA TRP A 75 0.19 26.43 -3.81
C TRP A 75 1.43 27.04 -4.43
N SER A 76 2.18 26.26 -5.22
CA SER A 76 3.31 26.72 -5.98
C SER A 76 3.31 26.14 -7.38
N ARG A 77 3.70 26.92 -8.36
CA ARG A 77 3.99 26.44 -9.69
C ARG A 77 5.39 25.85 -9.71
N ILE A 78 5.59 24.73 -10.43
CA ILE A 78 6.89 24.04 -10.45
C ILE A 78 8.06 24.90 -10.92
N GLY A 79 7.82 25.92 -11.73
CA GLY A 79 8.83 26.85 -12.22
C GLY A 79 9.06 28.09 -11.35
N ASP A 80 8.27 28.27 -10.29
CA ASP A 80 8.41 29.43 -9.43
C ASP A 80 9.65 29.31 -8.55
N HIS A 81 10.37 30.43 -8.41
CA HIS A 81 11.61 30.50 -7.61
C HIS A 81 11.36 30.94 -6.17
N GLU A 82 10.10 30.89 -5.71
CA GLU A 82 9.79 31.27 -4.33
C GLU A 82 10.48 30.34 -3.35
N GLU A 83 11.14 30.95 -2.35
CA GLU A 83 11.66 30.20 -1.21
C GLU A 83 10.50 29.79 -0.32
N HIS A 84 10.17 28.51 -0.33
CA HIS A 84 9.22 27.94 0.61
C HIS A 84 9.89 27.69 1.96
N ALA A 85 9.09 27.69 3.03
CA ALA A 85 9.59 27.40 4.36
C ALA A 85 10.36 26.05 4.38
N GLU A 86 11.46 26.00 5.07
CA GLU A 86 12.31 24.81 5.13
C GLU A 86 11.52 23.58 5.66
N GLY A 87 11.71 22.45 5.02
CA GLY A 87 11.17 21.17 5.48
C GLY A 87 9.70 20.87 5.12
N LEU A 88 9.05 21.70 4.27
CA LEU A 88 7.69 21.39 3.81
C LEU A 88 7.67 20.16 2.90
N ASP A 89 6.71 19.26 3.16
CA ASP A 89 6.35 18.21 2.24
C ASP A 89 5.59 18.79 1.05
N ALA A 90 5.81 18.21 -0.13
CA ALA A 90 5.13 18.62 -1.35
C ALA A 90 4.25 17.49 -1.91
N ILE A 91 3.10 17.87 -2.45
CA ILE A 91 2.22 17.00 -3.25
C ILE A 91 2.18 17.54 -4.67
N SER A 92 2.69 16.77 -5.63
CA SER A 92 2.56 17.13 -7.04
C SER A 92 1.23 16.66 -7.60
N THR A 93 0.52 17.58 -8.23
CA THR A 93 -0.75 17.35 -8.94
C THR A 93 -0.59 17.49 -10.45
N ILE A 94 0.64 17.58 -10.94
CA ILE A 94 0.99 17.92 -12.32
C ILE A 94 0.47 16.86 -13.30
N ASP A 95 0.68 15.58 -13.00
CA ASP A 95 0.22 14.47 -13.84
C ASP A 95 -1.32 14.32 -13.90
N LEU A 96 -2.08 15.07 -13.10
CA LEU A 96 -3.54 15.02 -13.21
C LEU A 96 -4.06 15.66 -14.49
N GLU A 97 -3.26 16.51 -15.13
CA GLU A 97 -3.58 17.16 -16.40
C GLU A 97 -3.04 16.40 -17.62
N GLY A 98 -1.95 15.66 -17.46
CA GLY A 98 -1.28 14.90 -18.50
C GLY A 98 0.02 14.30 -17.99
N PRO A 99 0.58 13.30 -18.67
CA PRO A 99 1.82 12.66 -18.26
C PRO A 99 3.01 13.62 -18.46
N TYR A 100 3.39 14.32 -17.41
CA TYR A 100 4.40 15.39 -17.44
C TYR A 100 5.75 14.99 -18.02
N PHE A 101 6.18 13.76 -17.75
CA PHE A 101 7.48 13.26 -18.22
C PHE A 101 7.46 12.66 -19.63
N ASP A 102 6.28 12.60 -20.28
CA ASP A 102 6.17 12.15 -21.65
C ASP A 102 6.64 13.27 -22.59
N ASP A 103 7.71 13.02 -23.34
CA ASP A 103 8.34 14.00 -24.24
C ASP A 103 8.70 15.35 -23.56
N ILE A 104 9.15 15.26 -22.31
CA ILE A 104 9.51 16.45 -21.52
C ILE A 104 10.66 17.22 -22.16
N SER A 105 10.53 18.56 -22.22
CA SER A 105 11.60 19.42 -22.74
C SER A 105 12.82 19.43 -21.80
N GLN A 106 14.00 19.74 -22.34
CA GLN A 106 15.21 19.90 -21.53
C GLN A 106 15.05 21.02 -20.49
N GLU A 107 14.29 22.04 -20.79
CA GLU A 107 14.03 23.19 -19.89
C GLU A 107 13.15 22.74 -18.73
N ASP A 108 12.04 22.06 -19.00
CA ASP A 108 11.11 21.56 -17.96
C ASP A 108 11.80 20.52 -17.09
N PHE A 109 12.59 19.61 -17.66
CA PHE A 109 13.37 18.66 -16.89
C PHE A 109 14.39 19.36 -15.98
N SER A 110 15.07 20.38 -16.47
CA SER A 110 16.01 21.18 -15.66
C SER A 110 15.28 21.91 -14.55
N THR A 111 14.09 22.44 -14.81
CA THR A 111 13.23 23.08 -13.81
C THR A 111 12.82 22.12 -12.72
N PHE A 112 12.39 20.91 -13.09
CA PHE A 112 12.06 19.84 -12.15
C PHE A 112 13.27 19.44 -11.28
N MET A 113 14.46 19.23 -11.88
CA MET A 113 15.67 18.88 -11.14
C MET A 113 16.14 20.00 -10.20
N ASN A 114 16.02 21.25 -10.62
CA ASN A 114 16.28 22.41 -9.77
C ASN A 114 15.32 22.49 -8.59
N TYR A 115 14.03 22.16 -8.81
CA TYR A 115 13.05 22.06 -7.74
C TYR A 115 13.47 20.99 -6.72
N LEU A 116 13.76 19.77 -7.18
CA LEU A 116 14.18 18.67 -6.30
C LEU A 116 15.42 18.98 -5.49
N SER A 117 16.40 19.68 -6.08
CA SER A 117 17.65 20.05 -5.37
C SER A 117 17.44 21.02 -4.20
N ARG A 118 16.32 21.76 -4.20
CA ARG A 118 15.94 22.72 -3.15
C ARG A 118 14.94 22.13 -2.15
N LEU A 119 14.29 21.03 -2.51
CA LEU A 119 13.29 20.41 -1.64
C LEU A 119 13.96 19.86 -0.39
N LYS A 120 13.51 20.32 0.79
CA LYS A 120 13.99 19.87 2.10
C LYS A 120 13.07 18.85 2.76
N GLY A 121 11.82 18.80 2.34
CA GLY A 121 10.84 17.76 2.72
C GLY A 121 10.82 16.62 1.71
N GLY A 122 9.74 15.86 1.72
CA GLY A 122 9.51 14.82 0.71
C GLY A 122 8.57 15.28 -0.41
N LEU A 123 8.48 14.47 -1.46
CA LEU A 123 7.61 14.68 -2.60
C LEU A 123 6.66 13.48 -2.78
N LEU A 124 5.37 13.71 -2.66
CA LEU A 124 4.31 12.78 -3.04
C LEU A 124 3.77 13.16 -4.42
N TRP A 125 3.98 12.32 -5.42
CA TRP A 125 3.53 12.57 -6.78
C TRP A 125 2.24 11.83 -7.08
N LEU A 126 1.16 12.55 -7.34
CA LEU A 126 -0.10 11.99 -7.79
C LEU A 126 -0.06 11.82 -9.30
N THR A 127 -0.30 10.61 -9.76
CA THR A 127 -0.32 10.27 -11.20
C THR A 127 -1.58 9.45 -11.55
N ARG A 128 -1.77 9.11 -12.81
CA ARG A 128 -2.89 8.26 -13.26
C ARG A 128 -2.46 6.80 -13.32
N SER A 129 -3.44 5.91 -13.36
CA SER A 129 -3.22 4.46 -13.36
C SER A 129 -2.29 4.00 -14.48
N ALA A 130 -1.15 3.44 -14.09
CA ALA A 130 -0.18 2.83 -14.98
C ALA A 130 0.09 1.36 -14.67
N GLN A 131 -0.03 0.94 -13.40
CA GLN A 131 0.18 -0.43 -12.96
C GLN A 131 -1.16 -1.20 -12.79
N LEU A 132 -2.17 -0.57 -12.18
CA LEU A 132 -3.49 -1.19 -11.97
C LEU A 132 -4.52 -0.62 -12.95
N GLY A 133 -4.95 -1.46 -13.92
CA GLY A 133 -5.93 -1.05 -14.92
C GLY A 133 -5.40 0.06 -15.84
N CYS A 134 -4.16 -0.05 -16.26
CA CYS A 134 -3.46 0.91 -17.09
C CYS A 134 -4.29 1.26 -18.35
N LYS A 135 -4.58 2.55 -18.51
CA LYS A 135 -5.20 3.10 -19.72
C LYS A 135 -4.17 3.81 -20.59
N ASP A 136 -3.17 4.41 -19.94
CA ASP A 136 -2.10 5.15 -20.61
C ASP A 136 -0.76 4.86 -19.89
N PRO A 137 0.15 4.09 -20.49
CA PRO A 137 1.40 3.69 -19.84
C PRO A 137 2.39 4.84 -19.61
N ARG A 138 2.18 5.99 -20.26
CA ARG A 138 3.07 7.16 -20.14
C ARG A 138 3.10 7.70 -18.70
N TYR A 139 2.01 7.55 -17.94
CA TYR A 139 1.97 7.89 -16.54
C TYR A 139 2.88 7.03 -15.64
N GLY A 140 3.36 5.88 -16.16
CA GLY A 140 4.31 5.04 -15.46
C GLY A 140 5.75 5.55 -15.46
N ILE A 141 6.08 6.56 -16.31
CA ILE A 141 7.43 7.12 -16.41
C ILE A 141 7.88 7.67 -15.05
N VAL A 142 7.01 8.38 -14.35
CA VAL A 142 7.32 8.95 -13.03
C VAL A 142 7.67 7.89 -11.99
N THR A 143 7.09 6.70 -12.05
CA THR A 143 7.44 5.60 -11.14
C THR A 143 8.87 5.14 -11.32
N GLY A 144 9.31 5.01 -12.58
CA GLY A 144 10.71 4.70 -12.92
C GLY A 144 11.67 5.79 -12.46
N LEU A 145 11.31 7.04 -12.70
CA LEU A 145 12.09 8.20 -12.27
C LEU A 145 12.21 8.28 -10.75
N ALA A 146 11.12 8.11 -10.01
CA ALA A 146 11.11 8.11 -8.54
C ALA A 146 12.01 7.01 -7.96
N ARG A 147 12.02 5.82 -8.56
CA ARG A 147 12.91 4.72 -8.18
C ARG A 147 14.39 5.05 -8.35
N THR A 148 14.73 5.89 -9.33
CA THR A 148 16.08 6.36 -9.56
C THR A 148 16.45 7.52 -8.62
N ILE A 149 15.57 8.49 -8.45
CA ILE A 149 15.81 9.70 -7.64
C ILE A 149 16.02 9.35 -6.16
N ARG A 150 15.24 8.43 -5.62
CA ARG A 150 15.36 8.03 -4.20
C ARG A 150 16.79 7.66 -3.79
N PRO A 151 17.46 6.70 -4.44
CA PRO A 151 18.83 6.32 -4.06
C PRO A 151 19.90 7.31 -4.54
N GLU A 152 19.70 8.03 -5.66
CA GLU A 152 20.72 8.88 -6.27
C GLU A 152 20.78 10.27 -5.62
N ILE A 153 19.65 10.82 -5.24
CA ILE A 153 19.54 12.18 -4.72
C ILE A 153 19.21 12.19 -3.21
N GLY A 154 18.64 11.09 -2.69
CA GLY A 154 18.24 10.99 -1.29
C GLY A 154 16.97 11.77 -0.95
N VAL A 155 16.08 11.98 -1.93
CA VAL A 155 14.77 12.62 -1.72
C VAL A 155 13.72 11.54 -1.46
N ASP A 156 12.91 11.71 -0.43
CA ASP A 156 11.71 10.90 -0.19
C ASP A 156 10.68 11.17 -1.29
N PHE A 157 10.81 10.48 -2.41
CA PHE A 157 9.92 10.62 -3.55
C PHE A 157 8.93 9.46 -3.60
N TRP A 158 7.70 9.70 -3.18
CA TRP A 158 6.61 8.72 -3.20
C TRP A 158 5.69 8.95 -4.40
N THR A 159 5.07 7.89 -4.89
CA THR A 159 4.09 7.95 -5.98
C THR A 159 2.76 7.35 -5.57
N ALA A 160 1.66 7.95 -6.01
CA ALA A 160 0.32 7.42 -5.84
C ALA A 160 -0.44 7.49 -7.18
N GLU A 161 -0.76 6.33 -7.73
CA GLU A 161 -1.59 6.20 -8.94
C GLU A 161 -3.07 6.28 -8.59
N LEU A 162 -3.83 7.03 -9.37
CA LEU A 162 -5.26 7.28 -9.17
C LEU A 162 -6.05 6.80 -10.39
N ASP A 163 -7.00 5.88 -10.19
CA ASP A 163 -7.90 5.38 -11.23
C ASP A 163 -9.04 6.36 -11.53
N SER A 164 -9.59 6.96 -10.49
CA SER A 164 -10.64 7.99 -10.54
C SER A 164 -10.21 9.25 -9.81
N LEU A 165 -10.95 10.34 -9.96
CA LEU A 165 -10.73 11.61 -9.30
C LEU A 165 -12.02 12.04 -8.56
N ASP A 166 -12.48 11.16 -7.67
CA ASP A 166 -13.70 11.32 -6.89
C ASP A 166 -13.42 11.51 -5.39
N SER A 167 -14.47 11.60 -4.59
CA SER A 167 -14.37 11.80 -3.14
C SER A 167 -13.76 10.59 -2.41
N ALA A 168 -13.97 9.36 -2.89
CA ALA A 168 -13.37 8.17 -2.29
C ALA A 168 -11.86 8.18 -2.51
N THR A 169 -11.41 8.56 -3.70
CA THR A 169 -9.99 8.75 -4.03
C THR A 169 -9.38 9.89 -3.20
N THR A 170 -10.11 10.99 -2.97
CA THR A 170 -9.66 12.08 -2.09
C THR A 170 -9.34 11.57 -0.68
N ALA A 171 -10.23 10.79 -0.07
CA ALA A 171 -10.02 10.20 1.26
C ALA A 171 -8.79 9.25 1.28
N SER A 172 -8.61 8.46 0.22
CA SER A 172 -7.47 7.55 0.08
C SER A 172 -6.15 8.31 -0.05
N VAL A 173 -6.10 9.38 -0.84
CA VAL A 173 -4.90 10.24 -0.97
C VAL A 173 -4.58 10.92 0.36
N ALA A 174 -5.58 11.40 1.10
CA ALA A 174 -5.38 11.97 2.43
C ALA A 174 -4.78 10.93 3.40
N ALA A 175 -5.23 9.67 3.34
CA ALA A 175 -4.65 8.59 4.14
C ALA A 175 -3.20 8.28 3.75
N ILE A 176 -2.87 8.25 2.46
CA ILE A 176 -1.49 8.08 1.95
C ILE A 176 -0.61 9.25 2.44
N TYR A 177 -1.11 10.49 2.33
CA TYR A 177 -0.37 11.67 2.77
C TYR A 177 -0.08 11.65 4.27
N ARG A 178 -1.03 11.27 5.13
CA ARG A 178 -0.79 11.14 6.58
C ARG A 178 0.36 10.15 6.86
N LYS A 179 0.40 9.02 6.15
CA LYS A 179 1.49 8.06 6.27
C LYS A 179 2.82 8.61 5.73
N PHE A 180 2.75 9.35 4.63
CA PHE A 180 3.91 10.02 4.04
C PHE A 180 4.49 11.07 4.98
N HIS A 181 3.65 11.90 5.58
CA HIS A 181 4.08 12.94 6.52
C HIS A 181 4.68 12.36 7.81
N ALA A 182 4.08 11.27 8.33
CA ALA A 182 4.55 10.59 9.53
C ALA A 182 5.73 9.63 9.28
N ARG A 183 6.35 9.65 8.08
CA ARG A 183 7.45 8.76 7.76
C ARG A 183 8.64 9.01 8.67
N PRO A 184 9.33 7.95 9.13
CA PRO A 184 10.59 8.08 9.83
C PRO A 184 11.64 8.64 8.85
N GLY A 185 12.64 9.37 9.38
CA GLY A 185 13.73 9.89 8.56
C GLY A 185 14.46 8.80 7.77
N LEU A 186 15.25 9.20 6.79
CA LEU A 186 15.96 8.31 5.85
C LEU A 186 16.85 7.23 6.54
N ASP A 187 17.25 7.46 7.78
CA ASP A 187 18.13 6.56 8.56
C ASP A 187 17.38 5.45 9.31
N ALA A 188 16.06 5.39 9.18
CA ALA A 188 15.28 4.38 9.90
C ALA A 188 15.39 2.99 9.24
N GLU A 189 15.58 1.94 10.06
CA GLU A 189 15.64 0.55 9.59
C GLU A 189 14.34 0.07 8.91
N SER A 190 13.21 0.71 9.19
CA SER A 190 11.90 0.38 8.62
C SER A 190 11.71 1.06 7.27
N LYS A 191 11.87 0.31 6.18
CA LYS A 191 11.51 0.79 4.84
C LYS A 191 9.99 0.78 4.67
N LEU A 192 9.41 1.97 4.62
CA LEU A 192 8.00 2.13 4.26
C LEU A 192 7.79 1.93 2.75
N ASP A 193 6.57 1.54 2.39
CA ASP A 193 6.15 1.55 1.00
C ASP A 193 6.16 2.98 0.47
N SER A 194 6.71 3.18 -0.71
CA SER A 194 6.81 4.49 -1.38
C SER A 194 6.04 4.55 -2.70
N GLU A 195 5.34 3.49 -3.04
CA GLU A 195 4.56 3.37 -4.27
C GLU A 195 3.18 2.82 -3.94
N TYR A 196 2.16 3.62 -4.22
CA TYR A 196 0.76 3.33 -3.94
C TYR A 196 -0.06 3.38 -5.21
N ALA A 197 -1.14 2.61 -5.26
CA ALA A 197 -2.18 2.74 -6.27
C ALA A 197 -3.54 2.77 -5.59
N VAL A 198 -4.38 3.72 -5.97
CA VAL A 198 -5.76 3.80 -5.52
C VAL A 198 -6.65 3.27 -6.65
N LYS A 199 -7.46 2.27 -6.32
CA LYS A 199 -8.46 1.70 -7.22
C LYS A 199 -9.77 1.50 -6.50
N ASP A 200 -10.84 2.04 -7.06
CA ASP A 200 -12.19 2.01 -6.46
C ASP A 200 -12.19 2.52 -4.99
N GLY A 201 -11.39 3.56 -4.70
CA GLY A 201 -11.23 4.12 -3.36
C GLY A 201 -10.38 3.27 -2.39
N VAL A 202 -9.83 2.14 -2.83
CA VAL A 202 -8.98 1.27 -2.00
C VAL A 202 -7.51 1.49 -2.32
N VAL A 203 -6.70 1.63 -1.28
CA VAL A 203 -5.24 1.79 -1.40
C VAL A 203 -4.56 0.43 -1.55
N HIS A 204 -3.83 0.26 -2.63
CA HIS A 204 -3.04 -0.93 -2.95
C HIS A 204 -1.56 -0.62 -2.83
N ILE A 205 -0.78 -1.63 -2.44
CA ILE A 205 0.68 -1.60 -2.39
C ILE A 205 1.25 -2.78 -3.17
N GLY A 206 2.31 -2.54 -3.93
CA GLY A 206 2.99 -3.58 -4.69
C GLY A 206 3.75 -4.56 -3.80
N ARG A 207 3.73 -5.85 -4.15
CA ARG A 207 4.56 -6.88 -3.53
C ARG A 207 5.17 -7.77 -4.60
N TYR A 208 6.46 -7.99 -4.49
CA TYR A 208 7.18 -8.89 -5.39
C TYR A 208 7.28 -10.28 -4.76
N HIS A 209 6.83 -11.27 -5.50
CA HIS A 209 6.95 -12.67 -5.13
C HIS A 209 7.86 -13.37 -6.13
N TRP A 210 8.71 -14.26 -5.61
CA TRP A 210 9.50 -15.12 -6.49
C TRP A 210 8.57 -16.04 -7.29
N SER A 211 8.63 -15.94 -8.60
CA SER A 211 7.87 -16.77 -9.53
C SER A 211 8.80 -17.37 -10.57
N SER A 212 8.46 -18.58 -11.01
CA SER A 212 9.17 -19.23 -12.13
C SER A 212 8.41 -18.91 -13.41
N THR A 213 9.06 -18.27 -14.38
CA THR A 213 8.48 -17.98 -15.69
C THR A 213 7.89 -19.23 -16.36
N VAL A 214 8.55 -20.38 -16.19
CA VAL A 214 8.06 -21.66 -16.72
C VAL A 214 6.74 -22.08 -16.04
N LYS A 215 6.62 -21.90 -14.72
CA LYS A 215 5.37 -22.21 -13.99
C LYS A 215 4.24 -21.27 -14.40
N GLU A 216 4.53 -19.98 -14.58
CA GLU A 216 3.55 -18.99 -15.01
C GLU A 216 3.04 -19.29 -16.43
N LEU A 217 3.93 -19.59 -17.36
CA LEU A 217 3.56 -19.95 -18.73
C LEU A 217 2.72 -21.25 -18.78
N GLN A 218 2.98 -22.20 -17.88
CA GLN A 218 2.20 -23.42 -17.77
C GLN A 218 0.84 -23.18 -17.09
N SER A 219 0.73 -22.19 -16.18
CA SER A 219 -0.49 -21.92 -15.42
C SER A 219 -1.55 -21.15 -16.21
N GLN A 220 -1.16 -20.43 -17.26
CA GLN A 220 -2.06 -19.56 -18.03
C GLN A 220 -3.02 -20.32 -18.98
N SER A 221 -2.87 -21.62 -19.15
CA SER A 221 -3.47 -22.31 -20.29
C SER A 221 -4.65 -23.23 -20.00
N SER A 222 -5.10 -23.43 -18.77
CA SER A 222 -6.19 -24.37 -18.53
C SER A 222 -7.23 -23.88 -17.51
N PRO A 223 -8.53 -23.88 -17.91
CA PRO A 223 -9.64 -23.74 -16.98
C PRO A 223 -9.86 -24.99 -16.10
N ASP A 224 -8.98 -26.00 -16.23
CA ASP A 224 -9.11 -27.27 -15.54
C ASP A 224 -9.09 -27.10 -14.02
N PRO A 225 -9.84 -27.91 -13.28
CA PRO A 225 -9.82 -27.93 -11.83
C PRO A 225 -8.40 -28.10 -11.28
N LYS A 226 -8.08 -27.36 -10.23
CA LYS A 226 -6.75 -27.38 -9.60
C LYS A 226 -6.86 -27.80 -8.15
N GLN A 227 -5.92 -28.61 -7.71
CA GLN A 227 -5.77 -29.04 -6.32
C GLN A 227 -4.51 -28.42 -5.71
N LEU A 228 -4.63 -27.92 -4.49
CA LEU A 228 -3.47 -27.44 -3.73
C LEU A 228 -2.76 -28.66 -3.10
N ILE A 229 -1.49 -28.87 -3.43
CA ILE A 229 -0.66 -29.90 -2.84
C ILE A 229 0.51 -29.32 -2.06
N ILE A 230 1.05 -30.14 -1.15
CA ILE A 230 2.20 -29.80 -0.33
C ILE A 230 3.41 -30.50 -0.93
N GLY A 231 4.36 -29.75 -1.47
CA GLY A 231 5.60 -30.33 -2.02
C GLY A 231 6.53 -30.89 -0.95
N ARG A 232 6.60 -30.25 0.22
CA ARG A 232 7.40 -30.71 1.36
C ARG A 232 6.67 -30.42 2.66
N PHE A 233 6.39 -31.49 3.43
CA PHE A 233 5.74 -31.37 4.72
C PHE A 233 6.55 -30.49 5.69
N GLY A 234 5.84 -29.65 6.45
CA GLY A 234 6.45 -28.70 7.40
C GLY A 234 6.92 -27.39 6.78
N LEU A 235 6.90 -27.24 5.44
CA LEU A 235 7.31 -26.04 4.73
C LEU A 235 6.12 -25.43 3.97
N ILE A 236 5.49 -24.42 4.54
CA ILE A 236 4.31 -23.75 3.95
C ILE A 236 4.61 -23.21 2.54
N GLY A 237 5.80 -22.65 2.33
CA GLY A 237 6.23 -22.14 1.02
C GLY A 237 6.39 -23.21 -0.07
N SER A 238 6.22 -24.51 0.25
CA SER A 238 6.25 -25.59 -0.73
C SER A 238 4.87 -25.94 -1.30
N MET A 239 3.81 -25.29 -0.83
CA MET A 239 2.46 -25.48 -1.39
C MET A 239 2.41 -24.92 -2.81
N HIS A 240 1.82 -25.70 -3.72
CA HIS A 240 1.62 -25.29 -5.11
C HIS A 240 0.36 -25.96 -5.69
N TRP A 241 -0.19 -25.31 -6.69
CA TRP A 241 -1.36 -25.82 -7.40
C TRP A 241 -0.94 -26.80 -8.49
N VAL A 242 -1.64 -27.93 -8.56
CA VAL A 242 -1.52 -28.91 -9.65
C VAL A 242 -2.88 -29.08 -10.32
N GLN A 243 -2.86 -29.43 -11.61
CA GLN A 243 -4.07 -29.83 -12.30
C GLN A 243 -4.64 -31.07 -11.63
N HIS A 244 -5.94 -31.09 -11.42
CA HIS A 244 -6.69 -32.18 -10.81
C HIS A 244 -7.83 -32.60 -11.74
N GLN A 245 -7.95 -33.89 -12.01
CA GLN A 245 -9.16 -34.41 -12.63
C GLN A 245 -10.07 -34.91 -11.51
N PRO A 246 -11.22 -34.26 -11.27
CA PRO A 246 -12.18 -34.73 -10.30
C PRO A 246 -12.63 -36.15 -10.69
N SER A 247 -12.75 -37.03 -9.73
CA SER A 247 -13.45 -38.30 -9.92
C SER A 247 -14.94 -38.04 -10.02
N ASP A 248 -15.66 -38.90 -10.72
CA ASP A 248 -17.12 -38.87 -10.73
C ASP A 248 -17.67 -39.01 -9.30
N VAL A 249 -18.68 -38.22 -8.97
CA VAL A 249 -19.33 -38.23 -7.65
C VAL A 249 -20.09 -39.54 -7.50
N GLY A 250 -19.77 -40.31 -6.47
CA GLY A 250 -20.49 -41.56 -6.14
C GLY A 250 -21.90 -41.29 -5.57
N ASP A 251 -22.73 -42.35 -5.51
CA ASP A 251 -24.12 -42.22 -5.05
C ASP A 251 -24.25 -41.72 -3.60
N ASP A 252 -23.26 -41.95 -2.77
CA ASP A 252 -23.19 -41.52 -1.34
C ASP A 252 -22.24 -40.31 -1.12
N GLU A 253 -21.81 -39.64 -2.18
CA GLU A 253 -20.89 -38.51 -2.12
C GLU A 253 -21.60 -37.20 -2.56
N VAL A 254 -21.05 -36.09 -2.14
CA VAL A 254 -21.48 -34.75 -2.56
C VAL A 254 -20.30 -33.94 -3.03
N GLU A 255 -20.48 -33.22 -4.12
CA GLU A 255 -19.50 -32.22 -4.57
C GLU A 255 -19.74 -30.88 -3.87
N ILE A 256 -18.67 -30.29 -3.36
CA ILE A 256 -18.73 -29.00 -2.65
C ILE A 256 -17.86 -27.99 -3.38
N GLU A 257 -18.45 -26.90 -3.85
CA GLU A 257 -17.72 -25.75 -4.37
C GLU A 257 -17.16 -24.93 -3.19
N VAL A 258 -15.84 -25.03 -2.95
CA VAL A 258 -15.16 -24.30 -1.87
C VAL A 258 -14.95 -22.85 -2.27
N ARG A 259 -15.62 -21.91 -1.60
CA ARG A 259 -15.47 -20.46 -1.81
C ARG A 259 -14.39 -19.85 -0.93
N CYS A 260 -14.24 -20.37 0.28
CA CYS A 260 -13.36 -19.81 1.27
C CYS A 260 -12.93 -20.89 2.29
N VAL A 261 -11.69 -20.88 2.72
CA VAL A 261 -11.17 -21.78 3.75
C VAL A 261 -10.49 -20.98 4.85
N GLY A 262 -10.96 -21.11 6.08
CA GLY A 262 -10.28 -20.55 7.25
C GLY A 262 -9.01 -21.35 7.58
N LEU A 263 -7.86 -20.67 7.62
CA LEU A 263 -6.60 -21.26 8.04
C LEU A 263 -6.44 -21.12 9.55
N ASN A 264 -6.27 -22.25 10.26
CA ASN A 264 -5.93 -22.27 11.68
C ASN A 264 -4.71 -23.15 11.93
N PHE A 265 -4.19 -23.14 13.16
CA PHE A 265 -2.98 -23.91 13.49
C PHE A 265 -3.21 -25.44 13.53
N LYS A 266 -4.45 -25.94 13.49
CA LYS A 266 -4.70 -27.38 13.25
C LYS A 266 -4.32 -27.76 11.84
N VAL A 267 -4.61 -26.93 10.85
CA VAL A 267 -4.13 -27.11 9.46
C VAL A 267 -2.60 -27.12 9.45
N ARG A 268 -1.95 -26.19 10.14
CA ARG A 268 -0.49 -26.19 10.31
C ARG A 268 0.03 -27.49 10.93
N ARG A 269 -0.70 -28.09 11.88
CA ARG A 269 -0.35 -29.34 12.54
C ARG A 269 -0.56 -30.56 11.64
N CYS A 270 -1.57 -30.57 10.78
CA CYS A 270 -1.72 -31.56 9.71
C CYS A 270 -0.60 -31.44 8.68
N LEU A 271 -0.24 -30.23 8.25
CA LEU A 271 0.89 -29.98 7.36
C LEU A 271 2.24 -30.46 7.95
N SER A 272 2.36 -30.49 9.28
CA SER A 272 3.58 -30.93 9.95
C SER A 272 3.59 -32.43 10.34
N ARG A 273 2.45 -33.12 10.36
CA ARG A 273 2.32 -34.49 10.91
C ARG A 273 1.72 -35.53 9.98
N CYS A 274 1.21 -35.17 8.80
CA CYS A 274 0.79 -36.18 7.84
C CYS A 274 2.04 -36.84 7.19
N ALA A 275 2.72 -37.64 7.95
CA ALA A 275 3.51 -38.74 7.37
C ALA A 275 2.51 -39.84 6.98
N VAL A 276 2.03 -39.82 5.74
CA VAL A 276 1.43 -41.03 5.17
C VAL A 276 2.56 -42.08 5.10
N LYS A 277 2.42 -43.16 5.86
CA LYS A 277 3.27 -44.31 5.63
C LYS A 277 3.01 -44.81 4.21
N PRO A 278 4.04 -44.98 3.37
CA PRO A 278 3.85 -45.72 2.15
C PRO A 278 3.56 -47.17 2.55
N GLU A 279 2.48 -47.74 2.03
CA GLU A 279 2.32 -49.17 1.92
C GLU A 279 3.27 -49.72 0.85
#